data_11277b27bd5b694d29f47cb515f454ef
#
_entry.id   11277b27bd5b694d29f47cb515f454ef
#
_cell.length_a   1.000
_cell.length_b   1.000
_cell.length_c   1.000
_cell.angle_alpha   90.00
_cell.angle_beta   90.00
_cell.angle_gamma   90.00
#
_symmetry.space_group_name_H-M   'P 1'
#
loop_
_entity.id
_entity.type
_entity.pdbx_description
1 polymer ?
#
loop_
_entity_poly.entity_id
_entity_poly.type
_entity_poly.pdbx_seq_one_letter_code
_entity_poly.pdbx_strand_id
1 'polypeptide(L)'
;GGAEEGAEGGDAEAGLLADCGKPMPFIDRVVFSREREGIPYWNKFLQGYYDASGVSSDNFDQAVSLTSQGEVTLSDDMRDKGIRLLTSVSPSIFYLGFNMLDPLVGGGASKADKERARKLRQAISIALDMEEFVSIFLNGRGLPGMSPLPPGIFGAREGRAGMNPVVYEWQGSEADGRPVRRG
;
A
#
# COMPACT_ATOMS: atom_id res chain seq x y z
N GLY A 1 18.93 -28.27 3.80
CA GLY A 1 17.64 -27.94 4.33
C GLY A 1 16.59 -28.41 3.36
N GLY A 2 15.70 -29.27 3.78
CA GLY A 2 14.74 -29.86 2.88
C GLY A 2 13.62 -28.91 2.50
N ALA A 3 13.02 -29.14 1.36
CA ALA A 3 11.82 -28.46 0.86
C ALA A 3 10.61 -28.53 1.82
N GLU A 4 10.76 -29.20 2.94
CA GLU A 4 9.71 -29.39 3.96
C GLU A 4 9.79 -28.37 5.11
N GLU A 5 10.93 -27.71 5.32
CA GLU A 5 11.07 -26.67 6.35
C GLU A 5 10.75 -25.29 5.76
N GLY A 6 9.53 -24.87 5.88
CA GLY A 6 9.06 -23.52 5.49
C GLY A 6 8.07 -23.49 4.33
N ALA A 7 7.67 -24.64 3.79
CA ALA A 7 6.59 -24.71 2.81
C ALA A 7 5.24 -24.55 3.52
N GLU A 8 4.47 -23.57 3.08
CA GLU A 8 3.08 -23.43 3.50
C GLU A 8 2.17 -24.42 2.75
N GLY A 9 1.05 -24.82 3.37
CA GLY A 9 0.08 -25.68 2.70
C GLY A 9 -0.43 -25.03 1.42
N GLY A 10 -0.25 -25.71 0.27
CA GLY A 10 -0.63 -25.19 -1.05
C GLY A 10 0.54 -24.78 -1.95
N ASP A 11 1.76 -24.60 -1.44
CA ASP A 11 2.93 -24.23 -2.24
C ASP A 11 3.26 -25.25 -3.33
N ALA A 12 3.11 -26.54 -3.02
CA ALA A 12 3.30 -27.62 -3.99
C ALA A 12 2.25 -27.58 -5.09
N GLU A 13 0.98 -27.33 -4.75
CA GLU A 13 -0.13 -27.23 -5.71
C GLU A 13 0.01 -25.98 -6.60
N ALA A 14 0.55 -24.91 -6.05
CA ALA A 14 0.86 -23.69 -6.78
C ALA A 14 2.13 -23.81 -7.66
N GLY A 15 2.85 -24.93 -7.59
CA GLY A 15 4.08 -25.15 -8.35
C GLY A 15 5.30 -24.38 -7.84
N LEU A 16 5.22 -23.77 -6.67
CA LEU A 16 6.29 -22.93 -6.11
C LEU A 16 7.51 -23.76 -5.68
N LEU A 17 7.33 -25.05 -5.49
CA LEU A 17 8.40 -25.97 -5.10
C LEU A 17 9.11 -26.65 -6.30
N ALA A 18 8.73 -26.33 -7.54
CA ALA A 18 9.27 -26.96 -8.76
C ALA A 18 10.78 -26.82 -8.92
N ASP A 19 11.36 -25.78 -8.33
CA ASP A 19 12.79 -25.48 -8.39
C ASP A 19 13.57 -25.87 -7.13
N CYS A 20 12.90 -26.49 -6.15
CA CYS A 20 13.57 -26.98 -4.95
C CYS A 20 14.67 -27.98 -5.29
N GLY A 21 15.86 -27.79 -4.69
CA GLY A 21 17.02 -28.63 -4.92
C GLY A 21 17.82 -28.35 -6.19
N LYS A 22 17.36 -27.45 -7.05
CA LYS A 22 18.13 -26.99 -8.21
C LYS A 22 19.14 -25.91 -7.80
N PRO A 23 20.34 -25.86 -8.42
CA PRO A 23 21.29 -24.80 -8.15
C PRO A 23 20.81 -23.45 -8.70
N MET A 24 20.98 -22.37 -7.96
CA MET A 24 20.77 -20.99 -8.42
C MET A 24 22.07 -20.43 -9.00
N PRO A 25 22.01 -19.37 -9.85
CA PRO A 25 20.81 -18.66 -10.30
C PRO A 25 20.07 -19.33 -11.45
N PHE A 26 18.75 -19.16 -11.53
CA PHE A 26 17.92 -19.63 -12.66
C PHE A 26 17.86 -18.60 -13.81
N ILE A 27 18.23 -17.36 -13.55
CA ILE A 27 18.19 -16.25 -14.50
C ILE A 27 19.64 -15.78 -14.73
N ASP A 28 20.08 -15.81 -15.98
CA ASP A 28 21.43 -15.38 -16.34
C ASP A 28 21.56 -13.86 -16.42
N ARG A 29 20.47 -13.18 -16.80
CA ARG A 29 20.50 -11.72 -17.01
C ARG A 29 19.16 -11.08 -16.73
N VAL A 30 19.17 -10.01 -15.92
CA VAL A 30 18.01 -9.13 -15.69
C VAL A 30 18.35 -7.75 -16.26
N VAL A 31 17.43 -7.20 -17.08
CA VAL A 31 17.60 -5.89 -17.71
C VAL A 31 16.54 -4.93 -17.19
N PHE A 32 16.99 -3.86 -16.55
CA PHE A 32 16.12 -2.78 -16.11
C PHE A 32 16.17 -1.63 -17.10
N SER A 33 15.07 -1.34 -17.75
CA SER A 33 14.93 -0.18 -18.64
C SER A 33 14.25 0.96 -17.88
N ARG A 34 14.90 2.13 -17.86
CA ARG A 34 14.34 3.31 -17.22
C ARG A 34 13.54 4.11 -18.23
N GLU A 35 12.25 4.17 -18.03
CA GLU A 35 11.34 5.07 -18.75
C GLU A 35 11.02 6.30 -17.89
N ARG A 36 10.79 7.43 -18.54
CA ARG A 36 10.45 8.68 -17.82
C ARG A 36 8.98 8.76 -17.43
N GLU A 37 8.12 8.11 -18.22
CA GLU A 37 6.68 8.21 -18.10
C GLU A 37 6.04 6.82 -18.08
N GLY A 38 4.89 6.70 -17.40
CA GLY A 38 4.19 5.43 -17.22
C GLY A 38 3.54 4.91 -18.49
N ILE A 39 2.97 5.79 -19.34
CA ILE A 39 2.24 5.38 -20.55
C ILE A 39 3.14 4.67 -21.57
N PRO A 40 4.31 5.21 -21.95
CA PRO A 40 5.24 4.49 -22.82
C PRO A 40 5.72 3.16 -22.24
N TYR A 41 5.97 3.13 -20.94
CA TYR A 41 6.36 1.92 -20.22
C TYR A 41 5.29 0.83 -20.31
N TRP A 42 4.03 1.17 -20.04
CA TRP A 42 2.89 0.26 -20.13
C TRP A 42 2.68 -0.28 -21.54
N ASN A 43 2.73 0.59 -22.54
CA ASN A 43 2.58 0.20 -23.94
C ASN A 43 3.67 -0.78 -24.40
N LYS A 44 4.92 -0.57 -23.99
CA LYS A 44 6.01 -1.50 -24.25
C LYS A 44 5.82 -2.85 -23.58
N PHE A 45 5.31 -2.88 -22.37
CA PHE A 45 4.93 -4.12 -21.70
C PHE A 45 3.86 -4.88 -22.50
N LEU A 46 2.77 -4.21 -22.91
CA LEU A 46 1.71 -4.83 -23.70
C LEU A 46 2.19 -5.34 -25.07
N GLN A 47 3.25 -4.76 -25.61
CA GLN A 47 3.90 -5.19 -26.86
C GLN A 47 4.92 -6.31 -26.64
N GLY A 48 5.15 -6.76 -25.41
CA GLY A 48 6.10 -7.83 -25.11
C GLY A 48 7.56 -7.43 -25.03
N TYR A 49 7.87 -6.13 -24.92
CA TYR A 49 9.25 -5.68 -24.70
C TYR A 49 9.73 -5.88 -23.27
N TYR A 50 8.80 -6.01 -22.32
CA TYR A 50 9.07 -6.22 -20.90
C TYR A 50 8.31 -7.41 -20.35
N ASP A 51 8.96 -8.18 -19.49
CA ASP A 51 8.37 -9.36 -18.84
C ASP A 51 7.49 -8.98 -17.64
N ALA A 52 7.68 -7.80 -17.07
CA ALA A 52 6.91 -7.31 -15.93
C ALA A 52 6.68 -5.80 -16.02
N SER A 53 5.54 -5.36 -15.50
CA SER A 53 5.17 -3.94 -15.40
C SER A 53 4.41 -3.66 -14.12
N GLY A 54 4.63 -2.50 -13.53
CA GLY A 54 3.72 -1.93 -12.54
C GLY A 54 2.44 -1.40 -13.20
N VAL A 55 1.36 -1.39 -12.45
CA VAL A 55 0.09 -0.76 -12.84
C VAL A 55 0.01 0.61 -12.21
N SER A 56 0.12 1.67 -13.02
CA SER A 56 -0.07 3.05 -12.57
C SER A 56 -1.55 3.39 -12.43
N SER A 57 -1.87 4.54 -11.84
CA SER A 57 -3.26 5.02 -11.77
C SER A 57 -3.86 5.25 -13.17
N ASP A 58 -3.04 5.70 -14.13
CA ASP A 58 -3.48 5.96 -15.51
C ASP A 58 -3.86 4.70 -16.29
N ASN A 59 -3.26 3.57 -15.93
CA ASN A 59 -3.49 2.28 -16.61
C ASN A 59 -4.39 1.34 -15.82
N PHE A 60 -4.86 1.80 -14.64
CA PHE A 60 -5.58 0.94 -13.71
C PHE A 60 -6.83 0.34 -14.34
N ASP A 61 -7.70 1.16 -14.90
CA ASP A 61 -8.96 0.73 -15.49
C ASP A 61 -8.78 -0.18 -16.73
N GLN A 62 -7.64 -0.07 -17.41
CA GLN A 62 -7.31 -0.97 -18.50
C GLN A 62 -6.82 -2.33 -17.99
N ALA A 63 -6.02 -2.31 -16.92
CA ALA A 63 -5.34 -3.50 -16.42
C ALA A 63 -6.25 -4.38 -15.58
N VAL A 64 -7.16 -3.77 -14.80
CA VAL A 64 -7.93 -4.47 -13.78
C VAL A 64 -9.41 -4.17 -13.87
N SER A 65 -10.20 -5.11 -13.37
CA SER A 65 -11.65 -4.98 -13.18
C SER A 65 -11.99 -5.25 -11.72
N LEU A 66 -13.03 -4.60 -11.23
CA LEU A 66 -13.58 -4.88 -9.91
C LEU A 66 -14.68 -5.93 -10.03
N THR A 67 -14.60 -6.96 -9.23
CA THR A 67 -15.72 -7.92 -9.12
C THR A 67 -16.90 -7.28 -8.40
N SER A 68 -18.07 -7.91 -8.47
CA SER A 68 -19.25 -7.49 -7.71
C SER A 68 -19.05 -7.52 -6.18
N GLN A 69 -18.01 -8.18 -5.71
CA GLN A 69 -17.62 -8.26 -4.30
C GLN A 69 -16.53 -7.23 -3.94
N GLY A 70 -16.09 -6.41 -4.90
CA GLY A 70 -15.06 -5.40 -4.70
C GLY A 70 -13.62 -5.92 -4.78
N GLU A 71 -13.43 -7.18 -5.17
CA GLU A 71 -12.09 -7.73 -5.36
C GLU A 71 -11.50 -7.25 -6.69
N VAL A 72 -10.20 -6.97 -6.67
CA VAL A 72 -9.44 -6.56 -7.84
C VAL A 72 -8.98 -7.78 -8.61
N THR A 73 -9.39 -7.89 -9.87
CA THR A 73 -8.96 -8.94 -10.79
C THR A 73 -8.41 -8.35 -12.08
N LEU A 74 -7.70 -9.15 -12.88
CA LEU A 74 -7.31 -8.72 -14.21
C LEU A 74 -8.55 -8.50 -15.10
N SER A 75 -8.49 -7.49 -15.98
CA SER A 75 -9.46 -7.35 -17.06
C SER A 75 -9.38 -8.55 -18.02
N ASP A 76 -10.47 -8.82 -18.73
CA ASP A 76 -10.53 -9.94 -19.67
C ASP A 76 -9.45 -9.85 -20.75
N ASP A 77 -9.24 -8.65 -21.29
CA ASP A 77 -8.19 -8.39 -22.29
C ASP A 77 -6.78 -8.76 -21.80
N MET A 78 -6.48 -8.50 -20.53
CA MET A 78 -5.19 -8.86 -19.94
C MET A 78 -5.07 -10.37 -19.71
N ARG A 79 -6.16 -11.02 -19.30
CA ARG A 79 -6.20 -12.48 -19.15
C ARG A 79 -6.00 -13.20 -20.47
N ASP A 80 -6.66 -12.73 -21.52
CA ASP A 80 -6.55 -13.30 -22.87
C ASP A 80 -5.12 -13.20 -23.44
N LYS A 81 -4.37 -12.18 -23.02
CA LYS A 81 -2.93 -12.04 -23.33
C LYS A 81 -2.01 -12.91 -22.45
N GLY A 82 -2.57 -13.70 -21.54
CA GLY A 82 -1.77 -14.55 -20.65
C GLY A 82 -1.03 -13.78 -19.53
N ILE A 83 -1.40 -12.53 -19.28
CA ILE A 83 -0.82 -11.70 -18.23
C ILE A 83 -1.30 -12.21 -16.85
N ARG A 84 -0.43 -12.16 -15.85
CA ARG A 84 -0.75 -12.49 -14.47
C ARG A 84 -0.67 -11.26 -13.59
N LEU A 85 -1.62 -11.10 -12.69
CA LEU A 85 -1.61 -10.06 -11.67
C LEU A 85 -0.98 -10.60 -10.40
N LEU A 86 0.07 -9.93 -9.94
CA LEU A 86 0.68 -10.19 -8.64
C LEU A 86 0.41 -8.98 -7.75
N THR A 87 -0.18 -9.21 -6.60
CA THR A 87 -0.45 -8.16 -5.60
C THR A 87 0.29 -8.49 -4.32
N SER A 88 0.80 -7.45 -3.67
CA SER A 88 1.43 -7.58 -2.36
C SER A 88 1.17 -6.33 -1.54
N VAL A 89 1.08 -6.50 -0.22
CA VAL A 89 1.03 -5.38 0.70
C VAL A 89 2.45 -4.85 0.88
N SER A 90 2.67 -3.60 0.46
CA SER A 90 3.96 -2.95 0.67
C SER A 90 4.03 -2.39 2.11
N PRO A 91 5.08 -2.69 2.88
CA PRO A 91 5.29 -2.13 4.21
C PRO A 91 5.86 -0.69 4.14
N SER A 92 5.42 0.08 3.16
CA SER A 92 5.82 1.48 2.97
C SER A 92 4.76 2.41 3.51
N ILE A 93 5.18 3.53 4.08
CA ILE A 93 4.28 4.59 4.54
C ILE A 93 4.64 5.90 3.86
N PHE A 94 3.62 6.61 3.39
CA PHE A 94 3.71 7.98 2.90
C PHE A 94 3.06 8.91 3.92
N TYR A 95 3.67 10.04 4.18
CA TYR A 95 3.19 10.97 5.20
C TYR A 95 3.44 12.42 4.82
N LEU A 96 2.65 13.31 5.37
CA LEU A 96 2.88 14.75 5.38
C LEU A 96 3.59 15.12 6.68
N GLY A 97 4.79 15.68 6.54
CA GLY A 97 5.58 16.13 7.68
C GLY A 97 5.37 17.63 7.97
N PHE A 98 5.24 17.97 9.23
CA PHE A 98 5.25 19.37 9.66
C PHE A 98 6.68 19.87 9.90
N ASN A 99 7.03 21.04 9.40
CA ASN A 99 8.28 21.68 9.76
C ASN A 99 8.20 22.17 11.22
N MET A 100 8.81 21.43 12.12
CA MET A 100 8.78 21.73 13.56
C MET A 100 9.61 22.96 13.95
N LEU A 101 10.39 23.53 13.02
CA LEU A 101 11.10 24.81 13.23
C LEU A 101 10.23 26.02 12.87
N ASP A 102 9.12 25.82 12.19
CA ASP A 102 8.16 26.88 11.88
C ASP A 102 7.43 27.31 13.17
N PRO A 103 7.36 28.61 13.46
CA PRO A 103 6.76 29.10 14.70
C PRO A 103 5.24 28.87 14.81
N LEU A 104 4.56 28.68 13.67
CA LEU A 104 3.12 28.46 13.65
C LEU A 104 2.76 27.00 13.90
N VAL A 105 3.35 26.09 13.14
CA VAL A 105 3.03 24.64 13.23
C VAL A 105 3.96 23.88 14.18
N GLY A 106 5.21 24.30 14.36
CA GLY A 106 6.16 23.69 15.31
C GLY A 106 5.93 24.18 16.74
N GLY A 107 5.51 25.44 16.89
CA GLY A 107 5.30 26.14 18.16
C GLY A 107 6.46 27.02 18.56
N GLY A 108 6.15 28.12 19.21
CA GLY A 108 7.11 29.08 19.75
C GLY A 108 7.77 28.61 21.05
N ALA A 109 8.43 29.56 21.74
CA ALA A 109 9.17 29.27 22.98
C ALA A 109 8.25 28.97 24.16
N SER A 110 7.05 29.56 24.22
CA SER A 110 6.14 29.39 25.35
C SER A 110 5.37 28.08 25.30
N LYS A 111 4.93 27.62 26.47
CA LYS A 111 4.05 26.46 26.59
C LYS A 111 2.71 26.67 25.86
N ALA A 112 2.19 27.89 25.89
CA ALA A 112 0.95 28.24 25.21
C ALA A 112 1.08 28.17 23.70
N ASP A 113 2.22 28.60 23.12
CA ASP A 113 2.47 28.51 21.67
C ASP A 113 2.59 27.06 21.22
N LYS A 114 3.30 26.24 21.97
CA LYS A 114 3.43 24.80 21.70
C LYS A 114 2.08 24.10 21.71
N GLU A 115 1.21 24.43 22.64
CA GLU A 115 -0.13 23.86 22.73
C GLU A 115 -1.03 24.32 21.56
N ARG A 116 -0.96 25.59 21.15
CA ARG A 116 -1.66 26.09 19.97
C ARG A 116 -1.21 25.38 18.70
N ALA A 117 0.10 25.25 18.51
CA ALA A 117 0.67 24.56 17.37
C ALA A 117 0.28 23.06 17.35
N ARG A 118 0.25 22.41 18.50
CA ARG A 118 -0.23 21.02 18.61
C ARG A 118 -1.68 20.91 18.15
N LYS A 119 -2.56 21.78 18.62
CA LYS A 119 -3.97 21.79 18.22
C LYS A 119 -4.14 22.08 16.72
N LEU A 120 -3.33 22.99 16.17
CA LEU A 120 -3.34 23.29 14.73
C LEU A 120 -2.96 22.04 13.92
N ARG A 121 -1.88 21.34 14.27
CA ARG A 121 -1.50 20.09 13.60
C ARG A 121 -2.59 19.03 13.69
N GLN A 122 -3.23 18.89 14.85
CA GLN A 122 -4.37 17.97 15.03
C GLN A 122 -5.56 18.36 14.14
N ALA A 123 -5.90 19.64 14.06
CA ALA A 123 -6.96 20.12 13.19
C ALA A 123 -6.67 19.86 11.70
N ILE A 124 -5.43 20.09 11.27
CA ILE A 124 -5.00 19.78 9.89
C ILE A 124 -5.12 18.26 9.64
N SER A 125 -4.68 17.42 10.58
CA SER A 125 -4.78 15.97 10.44
C SER A 125 -6.23 15.48 10.37
N ILE A 126 -7.14 16.12 11.08
CA ILE A 126 -8.58 15.83 11.00
C ILE A 126 -9.16 16.32 9.67
N ALA A 127 -8.75 17.47 9.17
CA ALA A 127 -9.26 18.05 7.93
C ALA A 127 -8.83 17.28 6.66
N LEU A 128 -7.71 16.57 6.72
CA LEU A 128 -7.21 15.77 5.58
C LEU A 128 -7.93 14.42 5.53
N ASP A 129 -8.79 14.22 4.53
CA ASP A 129 -9.46 12.95 4.30
C ASP A 129 -8.57 11.99 3.53
N MET A 130 -7.90 11.09 4.27
CA MET A 130 -7.00 10.11 3.69
C MET A 130 -7.74 8.94 3.03
N GLU A 131 -8.94 8.62 3.47
CA GLU A 131 -9.80 7.63 2.84
C GLU A 131 -10.23 8.10 1.46
N GLU A 132 -10.69 9.35 1.37
CA GLU A 132 -11.04 9.97 0.09
C GLU A 132 -9.81 10.10 -0.82
N PHE A 133 -8.67 10.51 -0.27
CA PHE A 133 -7.41 10.59 -1.02
C PHE A 133 -7.02 9.23 -1.62
N VAL A 134 -7.06 8.17 -0.83
CA VAL A 134 -6.76 6.80 -1.30
C VAL A 134 -7.75 6.37 -2.38
N SER A 135 -9.02 6.66 -2.20
CA SER A 135 -10.07 6.31 -3.17
C SER A 135 -9.87 7.02 -4.51
N ILE A 136 -9.66 8.32 -4.49
CA ILE A 136 -9.60 9.16 -5.71
C ILE A 136 -8.25 9.02 -6.43
N PHE A 137 -7.13 9.16 -5.69
CA PHE A 137 -5.81 9.28 -6.32
C PHE A 137 -5.04 7.96 -6.40
N LEU A 138 -5.39 6.98 -5.56
CA LEU A 138 -4.72 5.68 -5.54
C LEU A 138 -5.60 4.53 -6.01
N ASN A 139 -6.81 4.82 -6.51
CA ASN A 139 -7.76 3.79 -6.96
C ASN A 139 -8.02 2.74 -5.87
N GLY A 140 -8.14 3.15 -4.63
CA GLY A 140 -8.33 2.27 -3.47
C GLY A 140 -7.09 1.46 -3.05
N ARG A 141 -5.92 1.67 -3.67
CA ARG A 141 -4.68 0.92 -3.39
C ARG A 141 -3.92 1.54 -2.22
N GLY A 142 -4.40 1.33 -1.03
CA GLY A 142 -3.74 1.81 0.18
C GLY A 142 -4.66 1.76 1.38
N LEU A 143 -4.08 1.95 2.54
CA LEU A 143 -4.80 2.05 3.80
C LEU A 143 -4.40 3.36 4.48
N PRO A 144 -5.34 4.08 5.10
CA PRO A 144 -5.00 5.22 5.93
C PRO A 144 -4.01 4.85 7.02
N GLY A 145 -2.90 5.57 7.12
CA GLY A 145 -1.86 5.29 8.10
C GLY A 145 -2.33 5.62 9.52
N MET A 146 -2.49 4.61 10.35
CA MET A 146 -2.88 4.78 11.76
C MET A 146 -1.71 5.10 12.66
N SER A 147 -0.49 4.73 12.28
CA SER A 147 0.75 4.97 13.01
C SER A 147 1.94 5.09 12.04
N PRO A 148 3.10 5.57 12.50
CA PRO A 148 4.32 5.57 11.70
C PRO A 148 4.84 4.17 11.33
N LEU A 149 4.38 3.12 12.01
CA LEU A 149 4.73 1.74 11.72
C LEU A 149 3.59 1.11 10.92
N PRO A 150 3.81 0.76 9.65
CA PRO A 150 2.80 0.10 8.83
C PRO A 150 2.56 -1.34 9.27
N PRO A 151 1.40 -1.94 8.92
CA PRO A 151 1.14 -3.35 9.15
C PRO A 151 2.24 -4.24 8.56
N GLY A 152 2.53 -5.37 9.21
CA GLY A 152 3.59 -6.29 8.78
C GLY A 152 5.00 -5.95 9.28
N ILE A 153 5.21 -4.80 9.92
CA ILE A 153 6.48 -4.43 10.55
C ILE A 153 6.44 -4.76 12.04
N PHE A 154 7.53 -5.32 12.55
CA PHE A 154 7.65 -5.63 13.98
C PHE A 154 7.40 -4.39 14.84
N GLY A 155 6.49 -4.51 15.81
CA GLY A 155 6.07 -3.40 16.67
C GLY A 155 4.84 -2.63 16.16
N ALA A 156 4.36 -2.89 14.96
CA ALA A 156 3.06 -2.37 14.51
C ALA A 156 1.94 -2.90 15.41
N ARG A 157 0.98 -2.05 15.69
CA ARG A 157 -0.22 -2.41 16.46
C ARG A 157 -1.43 -2.30 15.56
N GLU A 158 -2.30 -3.26 15.66
CA GLU A 158 -3.54 -3.32 14.90
C GLU A 158 -4.77 -3.04 15.79
N GLY A 159 -5.93 -2.91 15.16
CA GLY A 159 -7.19 -2.68 15.83
C GLY A 159 -7.19 -1.37 16.64
N ARG A 160 -7.91 -1.39 17.75
CA ARG A 160 -8.08 -0.23 18.62
C ARG A 160 -6.75 0.29 19.21
N ALA A 161 -5.80 -0.62 19.50
CA ALA A 161 -4.51 -0.26 20.08
C ALA A 161 -3.56 0.43 19.09
N GLY A 162 -3.75 0.20 17.80
CA GLY A 162 -2.98 0.83 16.72
C GLY A 162 -3.62 2.08 16.12
N MET A 163 -4.90 2.34 16.44
CA MET A 163 -5.65 3.46 15.88
C MET A 163 -5.09 4.83 16.30
N ASN A 164 -5.05 5.78 15.38
CA ASN A 164 -4.75 7.18 15.68
C ASN A 164 -5.94 7.85 16.38
N PRO A 165 -5.89 8.10 17.70
CA PRO A 165 -7.04 8.61 18.45
C PRO A 165 -7.34 10.10 18.19
N VAL A 166 -6.47 10.80 17.47
CA VAL A 166 -6.70 12.21 17.09
C VAL A 166 -7.68 12.31 15.95
N VAL A 167 -7.50 11.45 14.94
CA VAL A 167 -8.28 11.49 13.69
C VAL A 167 -9.47 10.56 13.74
N TYR A 168 -9.36 9.45 14.46
CA TYR A 168 -10.36 8.38 14.48
C TYR A 168 -10.94 8.16 15.86
N GLU A 169 -12.12 7.62 15.90
CA GLU A 169 -12.75 7.02 17.07
C GLU A 169 -13.11 5.56 16.78
N TRP A 170 -13.08 4.74 17.80
CA TRP A 170 -13.43 3.32 17.65
C TRP A 170 -14.94 3.13 17.82
N GLN A 171 -15.58 2.58 16.81
CA GLN A 171 -16.99 2.23 16.85
C GLN A 171 -17.20 0.72 16.80
N GLY A 172 -18.00 0.18 17.69
CA GLY A 172 -18.25 -1.24 17.85
C GLY A 172 -17.53 -1.85 19.05
N SER A 173 -17.62 -3.17 19.17
CA SER A 173 -16.93 -3.92 20.22
C SER A 173 -15.42 -4.03 19.93
N GLU A 174 -14.66 -4.64 20.82
CA GLU A 174 -13.24 -4.85 20.62
C GLU A 174 -12.96 -5.87 19.50
N ALA A 175 -13.87 -6.81 19.32
CA ALA A 175 -13.73 -7.90 18.34
C ALA A 175 -14.20 -7.53 16.93
N ASP A 176 -15.26 -6.73 16.80
CA ASP A 176 -15.93 -6.39 15.54
C ASP A 176 -16.01 -4.88 15.26
N GLY A 177 -15.37 -4.08 16.10
CA GLY A 177 -15.31 -2.64 15.93
C GLY A 177 -14.33 -2.22 14.83
N ARG A 178 -14.50 -0.97 14.39
CA ARG A 178 -13.63 -0.36 13.37
C ARG A 178 -13.30 1.09 13.71
N PRO A 179 -12.17 1.62 13.24
CA PRO A 179 -11.90 3.04 13.30
C PRO A 179 -12.86 3.79 12.37
N VAL A 180 -13.48 4.83 12.89
CA VAL A 180 -14.32 5.75 12.13
C VAL A 180 -13.75 7.15 12.28
N ARG A 181 -13.60 7.84 11.19
CA ARG A 181 -13.03 9.18 11.15
C ARG A 181 -13.93 10.16 11.91
N ARG A 182 -13.32 11.06 12.64
CA ARG A 182 -14.00 12.20 13.28
C ARG A 182 -14.39 13.21 12.21
N GLY A 183 -15.64 13.65 12.23
CA GLY A 183 -16.16 14.71 11.37
C GLY A 183 -15.80 16.11 11.91
#